data_44795c39f776c062fbc7a8a81014e526
#
_entry.id   44795c39f776c062fbc7a8a81014e526
#
_cell.length_a   1.000
_cell.length_b   1.000
_cell.length_c   1.000
_cell.angle_alpha   90.00
_cell.angle_beta   90.00
_cell.angle_gamma   90.00
#
_symmetry.space_group_name_H-M   'P 1'
#
loop_
_entity.id
_entity.type
_entity.pdbx_description
1 polymer ?
#
loop_
_entity_poly.entity_id
_entity_poly.type
_entity_poly.pdbx_seq_one_letter_code
_entity_poly.pdbx_strand_id
1 'polypeptide(L)'
;MVRRCILCMMLGLATSVAALSQHLSGYELEREMPVFLDQLKAELTYPMAWGNSPVKNFKKWRKQARNAVLDAMLAPPPRTTDYRTEIVAEEQRNGYKARKLRFNLTGYSRVNAYMLVPDGEGPFPAVVLLHDHGGHYTIGKEKMIRPFGVSPEVLADADTWAKQCYGGQYVGDYLAAHGYVVISIDAIFWGERGRKEGVDGDKHMAVAGNFM
;
A
#
# COMPACT_ATOMS: atom_id res chain seq x y z
N MET A 1 9.28 -29.64 -66.97
CA MET A 1 8.25 -28.73 -66.37
C MET A 1 8.00 -28.87 -64.91
N VAL A 2 8.05 -30.06 -64.36
CA VAL A 2 7.77 -30.33 -62.92
C VAL A 2 8.76 -29.66 -61.95
N ARG A 3 10.08 -29.58 -62.25
CA ARG A 3 11.10 -28.97 -61.36
C ARG A 3 10.93 -27.44 -61.17
N ARG A 4 10.38 -26.71 -62.14
CA ARG A 4 10.14 -25.25 -62.01
C ARG A 4 8.93 -24.94 -61.15
N CYS A 5 7.91 -25.79 -61.14
CA CYS A 5 6.71 -25.61 -60.31
C CYS A 5 7.01 -25.86 -58.83
N ILE A 6 7.88 -26.84 -58.50
CA ILE A 6 8.26 -27.14 -57.10
C ILE A 6 9.08 -25.95 -56.48
N LEU A 7 9.97 -25.35 -57.30
CA LEU A 7 10.78 -24.20 -56.81
C LEU A 7 9.89 -22.96 -56.58
N CYS A 8 8.90 -22.69 -57.39
CA CYS A 8 7.94 -21.59 -57.17
C CYS A 8 7.03 -21.85 -55.96
N MET A 9 6.60 -23.09 -55.69
CA MET A 9 5.85 -23.41 -54.48
C MET A 9 6.68 -23.28 -53.23
N MET A 10 7.96 -23.69 -53.25
CA MET A 10 8.87 -23.54 -52.10
C MET A 10 9.19 -22.07 -51.83
N LEU A 11 9.38 -21.24 -52.83
CA LEU A 11 9.54 -19.79 -52.64
C LEU A 11 8.27 -19.12 -52.11
N GLY A 12 7.08 -19.52 -52.60
CA GLY A 12 5.83 -19.00 -52.10
C GLY A 12 5.54 -19.35 -50.64
N LEU A 13 5.89 -20.56 -50.22
CA LEU A 13 5.77 -20.94 -48.81
C LEU A 13 6.79 -20.19 -47.90
N ALA A 14 8.03 -20.03 -48.39
CA ALA A 14 9.06 -19.31 -47.63
C ALA A 14 8.71 -17.81 -47.44
N THR A 15 8.14 -17.17 -48.45
CA THR A 15 7.69 -15.77 -48.35
C THR A 15 6.45 -15.63 -47.46
N SER A 16 5.55 -16.61 -47.46
CA SER A 16 4.37 -16.59 -46.56
C SER A 16 4.75 -16.78 -45.09
N VAL A 17 5.72 -17.66 -44.82
CA VAL A 17 6.22 -17.86 -43.41
C VAL A 17 7.02 -16.64 -42.93
N ALA A 18 7.83 -16.03 -43.83
CA ALA A 18 8.57 -14.81 -43.47
C ALA A 18 7.61 -13.61 -43.24
N ALA A 19 6.56 -13.48 -44.06
CA ALA A 19 5.53 -12.45 -43.88
C ALA A 19 4.75 -12.67 -42.58
N LEU A 20 4.44 -13.93 -42.23
CA LEU A 20 3.77 -14.28 -41.01
C LEU A 20 4.67 -13.99 -39.76
N SER A 21 5.97 -14.30 -39.88
CA SER A 21 6.91 -14.00 -38.78
C SER A 21 7.13 -12.49 -38.61
N GLN A 22 7.14 -11.72 -39.69
CA GLN A 22 7.21 -10.26 -39.63
C GLN A 22 5.93 -9.63 -39.05
N HIS A 23 4.78 -10.23 -39.27
CA HIS A 23 3.52 -9.75 -38.70
C HIS A 23 3.40 -10.13 -37.21
N LEU A 24 4.03 -11.23 -36.77
CA LEU A 24 4.10 -11.64 -35.39
C LEU A 24 5.20 -10.89 -34.61
N SER A 25 6.20 -10.30 -35.29
CA SER A 25 7.24 -9.51 -34.65
C SER A 25 6.70 -8.19 -34.05
N GLY A 26 5.54 -7.72 -34.49
CA GLY A 26 4.82 -6.61 -33.84
C GLY A 26 4.18 -6.95 -32.50
N TYR A 27 4.23 -8.22 -32.10
CA TYR A 27 3.79 -8.70 -30.79
C TYR A 27 4.97 -9.11 -29.90
N GLU A 28 6.16 -8.61 -30.15
CA GLU A 28 7.25 -8.80 -29.21
C GLU A 28 6.86 -8.21 -27.87
N LEU A 29 7.00 -9.01 -26.82
CA LEU A 29 6.93 -8.53 -25.45
C LEU A 29 8.07 -7.55 -25.27
N GLU A 30 7.77 -6.27 -25.34
CA GLU A 30 8.73 -5.24 -24.95
C GLU A 30 9.09 -5.45 -23.48
N ARG A 31 10.32 -5.15 -23.12
CA ARG A 31 10.94 -5.50 -21.83
C ARG A 31 10.18 -5.01 -20.60
N GLU A 32 9.30 -4.04 -20.75
CA GLU A 32 8.65 -3.39 -19.63
C GLU A 32 7.13 -3.46 -19.66
N MET A 33 6.49 -3.36 -20.83
CA MET A 33 5.04 -3.38 -20.93
C MET A 33 4.58 -3.93 -22.29
N PRO A 34 3.55 -4.77 -22.31
CA PRO A 34 2.93 -5.19 -23.57
C PRO A 34 2.36 -4.00 -24.35
N VAL A 35 2.58 -3.96 -25.66
CA VAL A 35 2.13 -2.86 -26.56
C VAL A 35 0.63 -2.56 -26.41
N PHE A 36 -0.21 -3.58 -26.17
CA PHE A 36 -1.64 -3.37 -25.96
C PHE A 36 -1.98 -2.48 -24.77
N LEU A 37 -1.14 -2.43 -23.72
CA LEU A 37 -1.35 -1.55 -22.59
C LEU A 37 -1.17 -0.08 -22.96
N ASP A 38 -0.27 0.24 -23.87
CA ASP A 38 -0.12 1.60 -24.38
C ASP A 38 -1.33 2.04 -25.20
N GLN A 39 -1.92 1.11 -25.98
CA GLN A 39 -3.18 1.36 -26.67
C GLN A 39 -4.32 1.62 -25.67
N LEU A 40 -4.47 0.78 -24.64
CA LEU A 40 -5.47 1.00 -23.60
C LEU A 40 -5.27 2.32 -22.86
N LYS A 41 -4.02 2.70 -22.57
CA LYS A 41 -3.72 4.01 -21.97
C LYS A 41 -4.12 5.17 -22.88
N ALA A 42 -3.89 5.06 -24.18
CA ALA A 42 -4.24 6.10 -25.14
C ALA A 42 -5.77 6.32 -25.23
N GLU A 43 -6.56 5.31 -24.92
CA GLU A 43 -8.02 5.37 -24.90
C GLU A 43 -8.59 5.98 -23.60
N LEU A 44 -7.77 6.14 -22.56
CA LEU A 44 -8.21 6.70 -21.28
C LEU A 44 -8.51 8.19 -21.41
N THR A 45 -9.74 8.57 -21.14
CA THR A 45 -10.21 9.97 -21.25
C THR A 45 -10.25 10.73 -19.94
N TYR A 46 -10.15 10.03 -18.82
CA TYR A 46 -10.19 10.62 -17.46
C TYR A 46 -11.32 11.65 -17.26
N PRO A 47 -12.60 11.30 -17.52
CA PRO A 47 -13.70 12.26 -17.52
C PRO A 47 -13.93 12.93 -16.16
N MET A 48 -13.47 12.28 -15.07
CA MET A 48 -13.55 12.80 -13.71
C MET A 48 -12.38 13.71 -13.32
N ALA A 49 -11.33 13.82 -14.15
CA ALA A 49 -10.27 14.77 -13.88
C ALA A 49 -10.83 16.20 -13.95
N TRP A 50 -10.40 17.07 -13.03
CA TRP A 50 -10.92 18.44 -12.95
C TRP A 50 -10.82 19.19 -14.29
N GLY A 51 -9.68 19.05 -14.99
CA GLY A 51 -9.47 19.70 -16.30
C GLY A 51 -10.42 19.23 -17.41
N ASN A 52 -10.85 17.96 -17.34
CA ASN A 52 -11.71 17.33 -18.35
C ASN A 52 -13.20 17.41 -18.01
N SER A 53 -13.52 17.71 -16.75
CA SER A 53 -14.90 17.71 -16.26
C SER A 53 -15.73 18.83 -16.86
N PRO A 54 -16.96 18.57 -17.32
CA PRO A 54 -17.91 19.60 -17.71
C PRO A 54 -18.41 20.43 -16.51
N VAL A 55 -18.25 19.93 -15.30
CA VAL A 55 -18.69 20.61 -14.06
C VAL A 55 -17.67 21.69 -13.68
N LYS A 56 -18.01 22.95 -13.87
CA LYS A 56 -17.11 24.10 -13.59
C LYS A 56 -17.14 24.58 -12.13
N ASN A 57 -18.12 24.17 -11.35
CA ASN A 57 -18.15 24.46 -9.91
C ASN A 57 -17.29 23.45 -9.14
N PHE A 58 -16.20 23.91 -8.54
CA PHE A 58 -15.23 23.05 -7.83
C PHE A 58 -15.88 22.25 -6.68
N LYS A 59 -16.76 22.88 -5.89
CA LYS A 59 -17.47 22.18 -4.79
C LYS A 59 -18.31 21.02 -5.32
N LYS A 60 -19.06 21.26 -6.40
CA LYS A 60 -19.91 20.23 -7.02
C LYS A 60 -19.07 19.12 -7.63
N TRP A 61 -18.03 19.48 -8.38
CA TRP A 61 -17.08 18.51 -8.95
C TRP A 61 -16.43 17.66 -7.86
N ARG A 62 -15.86 18.27 -6.82
CA ARG A 62 -15.20 17.55 -5.71
C ARG A 62 -16.13 16.53 -5.07
N LYS A 63 -17.41 16.89 -4.87
CA LYS A 63 -18.41 15.96 -4.33
C LYS A 63 -18.64 14.77 -5.27
N GLN A 64 -18.79 15.01 -6.57
CA GLN A 64 -18.99 13.97 -7.56
C GLN A 64 -17.75 13.05 -7.70
N ALA A 65 -16.57 13.63 -7.83
CA ALA A 65 -15.32 12.87 -7.93
C ALA A 65 -15.08 12.02 -6.68
N ARG A 66 -15.31 12.57 -5.49
CA ARG A 66 -15.20 11.81 -4.24
C ARG A 66 -16.18 10.64 -4.18
N ASN A 67 -17.43 10.83 -4.58
CA ASN A 67 -18.41 9.77 -4.62
C ASN A 67 -18.00 8.66 -5.60
N ALA A 68 -17.57 9.02 -6.82
CA ALA A 68 -17.10 8.05 -7.80
C ALA A 68 -15.93 7.21 -7.28
N VAL A 69 -15.00 7.80 -6.53
CA VAL A 69 -13.92 7.05 -5.87
C VAL A 69 -14.46 6.11 -4.80
N LEU A 70 -15.36 6.60 -3.94
CA LEU A 70 -15.96 5.78 -2.88
C LEU A 70 -16.81 4.64 -3.44
N ASP A 71 -17.53 4.87 -4.54
CA ASP A 71 -18.35 3.84 -5.21
C ASP A 71 -17.47 2.76 -5.88
N ALA A 72 -16.24 3.12 -6.30
CA ALA A 72 -15.27 2.17 -6.84
C ALA A 72 -14.51 1.39 -5.75
N MET A 73 -14.60 1.82 -4.49
CA MET A 73 -13.98 1.13 -3.37
C MET A 73 -14.95 0.08 -2.80
N LEU A 74 -14.40 -0.94 -2.14
CA LEU A 74 -15.20 -1.87 -1.37
C LEU A 74 -15.89 -1.13 -0.21
N ALA A 75 -17.10 -1.59 0.15
CA ALA A 75 -17.79 -1.06 1.32
C ALA A 75 -16.91 -1.24 2.58
N PRO A 76 -16.70 -0.18 3.35
CA PRO A 76 -15.93 -0.29 4.57
C PRO A 76 -16.63 -1.21 5.57
N PRO A 77 -15.91 -1.93 6.42
CA PRO A 77 -16.51 -2.70 7.49
C PRO A 77 -17.30 -1.78 8.42
N PRO A 78 -18.32 -2.30 9.12
CA PRO A 78 -19.16 -1.50 10.00
C PRO A 78 -18.32 -0.84 11.10
N ARG A 79 -18.60 0.43 11.36
CA ARG A 79 -17.94 1.18 12.43
C ARG A 79 -18.29 0.55 13.79
N THR A 80 -17.35 0.56 14.71
CA THR A 80 -17.64 0.27 16.11
C THR A 80 -18.07 1.55 16.82
N THR A 81 -18.96 1.41 17.79
CA THR A 81 -19.29 2.46 18.77
C THR A 81 -18.71 2.14 20.15
N ASP A 82 -18.23 0.92 20.34
CA ASP A 82 -17.61 0.42 21.56
C ASP A 82 -16.15 0.02 21.26
N TYR A 83 -15.23 0.93 21.51
CA TYR A 83 -13.81 0.74 21.22
C TYR A 83 -13.12 -0.25 22.18
N ARG A 84 -13.63 -0.46 23.41
CA ARG A 84 -13.04 -1.34 24.43
C ARG A 84 -11.52 -1.20 24.52
N THR A 85 -11.08 0.03 24.64
CA THR A 85 -9.65 0.35 24.65
C THR A 85 -8.99 -0.15 25.96
N GLU A 86 -7.91 -0.89 25.79
CA GLU A 86 -7.07 -1.41 26.90
C GLU A 86 -5.65 -0.89 26.70
N ILE A 87 -4.99 -0.49 27.79
CA ILE A 87 -3.55 -0.25 27.82
C ILE A 87 -2.90 -1.60 28.12
N VAL A 88 -2.21 -2.18 27.12
CA VAL A 88 -1.56 -3.49 27.23
C VAL A 88 -0.17 -3.36 27.86
N ALA A 89 0.55 -2.28 27.55
CA ALA A 89 1.84 -1.95 28.10
C ALA A 89 2.07 -0.44 28.04
N GLU A 90 2.92 0.06 28.92
CA GLU A 90 3.30 1.47 28.99
C GLU A 90 4.75 1.60 29.41
N GLU A 91 5.48 2.56 28.84
CA GLU A 91 6.80 2.95 29.29
C GLU A 91 6.97 4.46 29.21
N GLN A 92 7.75 5.02 30.13
CA GLN A 92 8.14 6.44 30.09
C GLN A 92 9.34 6.59 29.17
N ARG A 93 9.28 7.58 28.30
CA ARG A 93 10.38 8.03 27.43
C ARG A 93 10.75 9.47 27.75
N ASN A 94 11.76 9.99 27.08
CA ASN A 94 12.22 11.35 27.32
C ASN A 94 11.21 12.38 26.80
N GLY A 95 10.38 12.93 27.69
CA GLY A 95 9.39 13.96 27.40
C GLY A 95 8.03 13.45 26.93
N TYR A 96 7.80 12.15 26.91
CA TYR A 96 6.51 11.56 26.55
C TYR A 96 6.36 10.12 27.07
N LYS A 97 5.14 9.66 27.11
CA LYS A 97 4.75 8.31 27.50
C LYS A 97 4.36 7.49 26.29
N ALA A 98 4.96 6.31 26.13
CA ALA A 98 4.63 5.37 25.09
C ALA A 98 3.68 4.30 25.61
N ARG A 99 2.58 4.06 24.90
CA ARG A 99 1.54 3.09 25.25
C ARG A 99 1.32 2.10 24.11
N LYS A 100 1.25 0.83 24.45
CA LYS A 100 0.69 -0.19 23.57
C LYS A 100 -0.77 -0.34 23.92
N LEU A 101 -1.65 -0.02 22.97
CA LEU A 101 -3.09 -0.11 23.13
C LEU A 101 -3.63 -1.32 22.40
N ARG A 102 -4.78 -1.81 22.84
CA ARG A 102 -5.62 -2.76 22.13
C ARG A 102 -7.05 -2.23 22.11
N PHE A 103 -7.66 -2.15 20.93
CA PHE A 103 -9.03 -1.65 20.81
C PHE A 103 -9.76 -2.23 19.58
N ASN A 104 -11.09 -2.11 19.59
CA ASN A 104 -11.91 -2.46 18.44
C ASN A 104 -11.78 -1.37 17.36
N LEU A 105 -11.21 -1.71 16.21
CA LEU A 105 -11.09 -0.80 15.07
C LEU A 105 -12.39 -0.73 14.27
N THR A 106 -13.05 -1.87 14.12
CA THR A 106 -14.35 -2.03 13.43
C THR A 106 -15.25 -2.95 14.24
N GLY A 107 -16.50 -3.14 13.81
CA GLY A 107 -17.37 -4.15 14.39
C GLY A 107 -16.84 -5.60 14.28
N TYR A 108 -15.84 -5.84 13.42
CA TYR A 108 -15.31 -7.18 13.14
C TYR A 108 -13.84 -7.36 13.55
N SER A 109 -13.12 -6.31 13.86
CA SER A 109 -11.68 -6.39 14.11
C SER A 109 -11.24 -5.63 15.33
N ARG A 110 -10.36 -6.28 16.11
CA ARG A 110 -9.63 -5.72 17.23
C ARG A 110 -8.14 -5.64 16.86
N VAL A 111 -7.49 -4.52 17.16
CA VAL A 111 -6.10 -4.26 16.75
C VAL A 111 -5.25 -3.76 17.91
N ASN A 112 -3.95 -3.98 17.81
CA ASN A 112 -2.98 -3.31 18.64
C ASN A 112 -2.50 -2.00 17.94
N ALA A 113 -2.20 -1.00 18.77
CA ALA A 113 -1.64 0.29 18.33
C ALA A 113 -0.53 0.72 19.26
N TYR A 114 0.39 1.53 18.75
CA TYR A 114 1.21 2.38 19.61
C TYR A 114 0.59 3.78 19.70
N MET A 115 0.55 4.34 20.90
CA MET A 115 0.16 5.72 21.14
C MET A 115 1.23 6.39 21.99
N LEU A 116 1.71 7.53 21.54
CA LEU A 116 2.67 8.36 22.25
C LEU A 116 1.94 9.61 22.73
N VAL A 117 2.12 9.96 23.99
CA VAL A 117 1.46 11.11 24.62
C VAL A 117 2.53 11.98 25.27
N PRO A 118 2.70 13.24 24.85
CA PRO A 118 3.64 14.16 25.49
C PRO A 118 3.39 14.32 27.00
N ASP A 119 4.43 14.57 27.76
CA ASP A 119 4.30 14.96 29.16
C ASP A 119 3.69 16.37 29.26
N GLY A 120 3.02 16.64 30.38
CA GLY A 120 2.38 17.93 30.66
C GLY A 120 0.86 17.91 30.49
N GLU A 121 0.27 19.11 30.51
CA GLU A 121 -1.18 19.30 30.40
C GLU A 121 -1.59 19.63 28.98
N GLY A 122 -2.60 18.89 28.46
CA GLY A 122 -3.16 19.14 27.13
C GLY A 122 -4.11 20.34 27.06
N PRO A 123 -4.77 20.57 25.95
CA PRO A 123 -4.85 19.66 24.80
C PRO A 123 -3.61 19.70 23.89
N PHE A 124 -3.16 18.55 23.40
CA PHE A 124 -2.09 18.44 22.43
C PHE A 124 -2.65 18.22 21.01
N PRO A 125 -1.99 18.74 19.98
CA PRO A 125 -2.32 18.33 18.60
C PRO A 125 -2.06 16.83 18.43
N ALA A 126 -2.88 16.16 17.63
CA ALA A 126 -2.80 14.72 17.41
C ALA A 126 -2.50 14.36 15.96
N VAL A 127 -1.69 13.33 15.76
CA VAL A 127 -1.31 12.78 14.45
C VAL A 127 -1.58 11.29 14.40
N VAL A 128 -2.24 10.86 13.33
CA VAL A 128 -2.35 9.44 12.96
C VAL A 128 -1.27 9.15 11.94
N LEU A 129 -0.37 8.23 12.25
CA LEU A 129 0.69 7.79 11.34
C LEU A 129 0.27 6.52 10.62
N LEU A 130 0.39 6.55 9.30
CA LEU A 130 0.26 5.39 8.43
C LEU A 130 1.67 4.98 8.00
N HIS A 131 2.04 3.74 8.25
CA HIS A 131 3.36 3.25 7.84
C HIS A 131 3.43 3.05 6.33
N ASP A 132 4.63 3.07 5.79
CA ASP A 132 4.90 2.80 4.38
C ASP A 132 4.73 1.32 4.01
N HIS A 133 4.68 1.05 2.70
CA HIS A 133 4.65 -0.30 2.17
C HIS A 133 5.98 -1.03 2.41
N GLY A 134 7.05 -0.57 1.83
CA GLY A 134 8.48 -0.90 1.93
C GLY A 134 8.92 -2.35 2.10
N GLY A 135 8.09 -3.35 1.90
CA GLY A 135 8.41 -4.73 2.30
C GLY A 135 8.45 -4.87 3.82
N HIS A 136 9.29 -5.76 4.38
CA HIS A 136 9.39 -5.99 5.83
C HIS A 136 8.03 -6.18 6.49
N TYR A 137 7.31 -7.23 6.09
CA TYR A 137 5.93 -7.49 6.53
C TYR A 137 5.82 -7.90 8.00
N THR A 138 6.95 -8.22 8.63
CA THR A 138 7.05 -8.51 10.07
C THR A 138 6.79 -7.30 10.94
N ILE A 139 6.94 -6.09 10.39
CA ILE A 139 6.75 -4.81 11.06
C ILE A 139 5.79 -3.92 10.26
N GLY A 140 4.95 -3.18 10.96
CA GLY A 140 4.04 -2.18 10.38
C GLY A 140 4.16 -0.86 11.14
N LYS A 141 3.38 -0.68 12.19
CA LYS A 141 3.47 0.49 13.10
C LYS A 141 4.85 0.67 13.73
N GLU A 142 5.64 -0.41 13.83
CA GLU A 142 7.03 -0.41 14.29
C GLU A 142 7.97 0.35 13.36
N LYS A 143 7.59 0.59 12.11
CA LYS A 143 8.33 1.46 11.18
C LYS A 143 8.24 2.95 11.57
N MET A 144 7.14 3.32 12.21
CA MET A 144 6.82 4.71 12.54
C MET A 144 7.12 5.08 13.98
N ILE A 145 7.01 4.14 14.90
CA ILE A 145 7.19 4.31 16.35
C ILE A 145 8.13 3.23 16.85
N ARG A 146 9.16 3.62 17.59
CA ARG A 146 10.11 2.67 18.16
C ARG A 146 9.37 1.65 19.02
N PRO A 147 9.44 0.35 18.69
CA PRO A 147 8.69 -0.66 19.43
C PRO A 147 9.29 -0.91 20.83
N PHE A 148 8.43 -1.39 21.71
CA PHE A 148 8.81 -1.87 23.04
C PHE A 148 7.96 -3.10 23.40
N GLY A 149 8.46 -3.93 24.30
CA GLY A 149 7.79 -5.18 24.65
C GLY A 149 7.59 -6.13 23.46
N VAL A 150 8.56 -6.14 22.55
CA VAL A 150 8.61 -7.01 21.35
C VAL A 150 9.84 -7.91 21.40
N SER A 151 9.92 -8.90 20.51
CA SER A 151 11.11 -9.73 20.42
C SER A 151 12.32 -8.94 19.90
N PRO A 152 13.57 -9.39 20.19
CA PRO A 152 14.77 -8.73 19.68
C PRO A 152 14.81 -8.64 18.15
N GLU A 153 14.26 -9.63 17.45
CA GLU A 153 14.21 -9.68 15.99
C GLU A 153 13.31 -8.56 15.43
N VAL A 154 12.13 -8.36 16.00
CA VAL A 154 11.22 -7.27 15.60
C VAL A 154 11.86 -5.91 15.88
N LEU A 155 12.55 -5.74 17.01
CA LEU A 155 13.25 -4.50 17.32
C LEU A 155 14.39 -4.24 16.33
N ALA A 156 15.19 -5.25 16.02
CA ALA A 156 16.31 -5.13 15.08
C ALA A 156 15.82 -4.82 13.66
N ASP A 157 14.70 -5.41 13.22
CA ASP A 157 14.09 -5.13 11.92
C ASP A 157 13.59 -3.68 11.86
N ALA A 158 12.92 -3.21 12.91
CA ALA A 158 12.44 -1.83 13.01
C ALA A 158 13.58 -0.81 13.05
N ASP A 159 14.65 -1.04 13.85
CA ASP A 159 15.82 -0.18 13.91
C ASP A 159 16.55 -0.11 12.55
N THR A 160 16.64 -1.26 11.85
CA THR A 160 17.22 -1.33 10.51
C THR A 160 16.40 -0.50 9.52
N TRP A 161 15.08 -0.63 9.55
CA TRP A 161 14.17 0.14 8.72
C TRP A 161 14.27 1.64 8.97
N ALA A 162 14.23 2.06 10.24
CA ALA A 162 14.39 3.46 10.62
C ALA A 162 15.71 4.04 10.09
N LYS A 163 16.80 3.28 10.19
CA LYS A 163 18.11 3.68 9.68
C LYS A 163 18.14 3.82 8.16
N GLN A 164 17.55 2.89 7.43
CA GLN A 164 17.56 2.89 5.97
C GLN A 164 16.65 3.94 5.36
N CYS A 165 15.46 4.14 5.93
CA CYS A 165 14.40 4.92 5.32
C CYS A 165 14.17 6.28 5.98
N TYR A 166 14.51 6.43 7.27
CA TYR A 166 14.17 7.61 8.06
C TYR A 166 15.38 8.24 8.77
N GLY A 167 16.60 8.00 8.27
CA GLY A 167 17.82 8.58 8.82
C GLY A 167 18.12 8.17 10.27
N GLY A 168 17.64 7.01 10.71
CA GLY A 168 17.81 6.49 12.04
C GLY A 168 16.84 7.06 13.09
N GLN A 169 15.82 7.81 12.65
CA GLN A 169 14.80 8.38 13.53
C GLN A 169 13.44 7.70 13.34
N TYR A 170 12.74 7.50 14.42
CA TYR A 170 11.33 7.13 14.37
C TYR A 170 10.49 8.39 14.32
N VAL A 171 9.72 8.56 13.24
CA VAL A 171 8.91 9.77 12.99
C VAL A 171 7.92 10.03 14.12
N GLY A 172 7.30 9.00 14.66
CA GLY A 172 6.35 9.12 15.76
C GLY A 172 7.01 9.59 17.04
N ASP A 173 8.17 9.03 17.39
CA ASP A 173 8.94 9.43 18.57
C ASP A 173 9.42 10.89 18.47
N TYR A 174 9.86 11.29 17.29
CA TYR A 174 10.23 12.67 17.02
C TYR A 174 9.05 13.63 17.25
N LEU A 175 7.89 13.32 16.68
CA LEU A 175 6.68 14.15 16.84
C LEU A 175 6.22 14.21 18.30
N ALA A 176 6.25 13.08 19.02
CA ALA A 176 5.86 13.06 20.43
C ALA A 176 6.78 13.91 21.30
N ALA A 177 8.09 13.85 21.07
CA ALA A 177 9.06 14.72 21.74
C ALA A 177 8.87 16.23 21.42
N HIS A 178 8.13 16.54 20.34
CA HIS A 178 7.79 17.90 19.94
C HIS A 178 6.34 18.30 20.25
N GLY A 179 5.69 17.61 21.18
CA GLY A 179 4.39 17.99 21.71
C GLY A 179 3.17 17.48 20.97
N TYR A 180 3.31 16.45 20.13
CA TYR A 180 2.17 15.83 19.43
C TYR A 180 1.77 14.52 20.10
N VAL A 181 0.49 14.29 20.28
CA VAL A 181 -0.03 12.93 20.49
C VAL A 181 0.05 12.20 19.17
N VAL A 182 0.63 11.01 19.19
CA VAL A 182 0.83 10.19 17.99
C VAL A 182 0.16 8.84 18.18
N ILE A 183 -0.55 8.35 17.16
CA ILE A 183 -1.08 6.98 17.12
C ILE A 183 -0.74 6.32 15.80
N SER A 184 -0.36 5.04 15.85
CA SER A 184 -0.12 4.21 14.67
C SER A 184 -0.64 2.79 14.88
N ILE A 185 -1.24 2.23 13.83
CA ILE A 185 -1.68 0.82 13.75
C ILE A 185 -1.03 0.17 12.53
N ASP A 186 -1.03 -1.16 12.51
CA ASP A 186 -0.62 -1.89 11.30
C ASP A 186 -1.67 -1.79 10.20
N ALA A 187 -1.25 -1.65 8.96
CA ALA A 187 -2.08 -1.94 7.81
C ALA A 187 -2.39 -3.46 7.76
N ILE A 188 -3.42 -3.83 7.01
CA ILE A 188 -3.72 -5.25 6.78
C ILE A 188 -2.50 -5.90 6.12
N PHE A 189 -2.14 -7.10 6.59
CA PHE A 189 -0.99 -7.93 6.18
C PHE A 189 0.37 -7.50 6.74
N TRP A 190 0.48 -6.45 7.55
CA TRP A 190 1.72 -6.07 8.23
C TRP A 190 1.66 -6.33 9.72
N GLY A 191 2.83 -6.58 10.32
CA GLY A 191 3.03 -6.72 11.75
C GLY A 191 2.05 -7.71 12.39
N GLU A 192 1.40 -7.28 13.46
CA GLU A 192 0.44 -8.10 14.20
C GLU A 192 -0.88 -8.35 13.45
N ARG A 193 -1.11 -7.67 12.31
CA ARG A 193 -2.24 -7.93 11.40
C ARG A 193 -1.87 -8.82 10.22
N GLY A 194 -0.63 -9.28 10.16
CA GLY A 194 -0.17 -10.32 9.23
C GLY A 194 -0.66 -11.71 9.59
N ARG A 195 -0.50 -12.66 8.68
CA ARG A 195 -0.75 -14.08 8.98
C ARG A 195 0.41 -14.63 9.82
N LYS A 196 0.08 -15.34 10.89
CA LYS A 196 1.06 -15.88 11.84
C LYS A 196 1.91 -17.03 11.32
N GLU A 197 1.57 -17.68 10.23
CA GLU A 197 2.23 -18.91 9.78
C GLU A 197 2.77 -18.73 8.38
N GLY A 198 4.12 -18.77 8.26
CA GLY A 198 4.91 -19.21 7.11
C GLY A 198 4.54 -18.70 5.72
N VAL A 199 3.72 -17.69 5.61
CA VAL A 199 3.39 -17.09 4.33
C VAL A 199 4.38 -15.96 4.09
N ASP A 200 5.23 -16.20 3.13
CA ASP A 200 6.12 -15.29 2.48
C ASP A 200 5.40 -13.95 2.18
N GLY A 201 6.07 -12.82 2.45
CA GLY A 201 5.52 -11.49 2.24
C GLY A 201 4.98 -11.26 0.82
N ASP A 202 5.63 -11.85 -0.18
CA ASP A 202 5.21 -11.78 -1.58
C ASP A 202 3.86 -12.47 -1.81
N LYS A 203 3.57 -13.55 -1.09
CA LYS A 203 2.27 -14.22 -1.12
C LYS A 203 1.18 -13.40 -0.44
N HIS A 204 1.52 -12.65 0.61
CA HIS A 204 0.60 -11.69 1.22
C HIS A 204 0.20 -10.60 0.23
N MET A 205 1.15 -10.07 -0.53
CA MET A 205 0.89 -9.05 -1.54
C MET A 205 0.05 -9.58 -2.70
N ALA A 206 0.29 -10.81 -3.15
CA ALA A 206 -0.54 -11.44 -4.17
C ALA A 206 -2.00 -11.57 -3.72
N VAL A 207 -2.24 -11.90 -2.45
CA VAL A 207 -3.60 -11.95 -1.87
C VAL A 207 -4.19 -10.54 -1.75
N ALA A 208 -3.43 -9.54 -1.29
CA ALA A 208 -3.89 -8.15 -1.19
C ALA A 208 -4.24 -7.57 -2.55
N GLY A 209 -3.43 -7.82 -3.58
CA GLY A 209 -3.68 -7.38 -4.95
C GLY A 209 -4.96 -7.94 -5.59
N ASN A 210 -5.46 -9.08 -5.08
CA ASN A 210 -6.73 -9.64 -5.53
C ASN A 210 -7.96 -8.97 -4.88
N PHE A 211 -7.76 -8.12 -3.86
CA PHE A 211 -8.83 -7.40 -3.16
C PHE A 211 -8.83 -5.88 -3.45
N MET A 212 -7.86 -5.40 -4.22
CA MET A 212 -7.78 -4.02 -4.72
C MET A 212 -8.17 -3.94 -6.20
#